data_4738a71679dea0afd67eeef7304b0135
#
_entry.id   4738a71679dea0afd67eeef7304b0135
#
_cell.length_a   1.000
_cell.length_b   1.000
_cell.length_c   1.000
_cell.angle_alpha   90.00
_cell.angle_beta   90.00
_cell.angle_gamma   90.00
#
_symmetry.space_group_name_H-M   'P 1'
#
loop_
_entity.id
_entity.type
_entity.pdbx_description
1 polymer ?
#
loop_
_entity_poly.entity_id
_entity_poly.type
_entity_poly.pdbx_seq_one_letter_code
_entity_poly.pdbx_strand_id
1 'polypeptide(L)'
;MAARKRAANRYYRGPPSDHFDGTLFFNPDGKPPARFADLLKWQLGGERAKWPPANPSPFHQAKPDERVGGFDLRLTMVGHSSLLIQTAGLNILTDPVWSQRVSPLSFAGPKRVNAPGIAFSHLPPIDLVLVSHNHYERLKARHDPLVITPLGNDAIIDAAVPGMRLSAHDWGDRLDLGKDAAVHVEPVHHWSARGTRDRRMALWAGFVVETPSAKIYFAGDTGFPGGANYRLMAEKHGGFRLAILPIGAYEPRWFMEPQHQNPEEAVQGMMRCNAAHAAGCHWGTFQLTNEPIDEPARKLAEALDAERLPRERFRALRPGEVWDVPAA
;
A
#
# COMPACT_ATOMS: atom_id res chain seq x y z
N MET A 1 -0.24 -41.90 7.73
CA MET A 1 -0.51 -40.60 8.35
C MET A 1 -1.69 -39.96 7.61
N ALA A 2 -2.85 -39.82 8.25
CA ALA A 2 -4.01 -39.19 7.62
C ALA A 2 -3.70 -37.71 7.38
N ALA A 3 -3.78 -37.25 6.13
CA ALA A 3 -3.66 -35.84 5.79
C ALA A 3 -4.72 -35.06 6.60
N ARG A 4 -4.28 -34.19 7.50
CA ARG A 4 -5.18 -33.24 8.17
C ARG A 4 -5.92 -32.50 7.06
N LYS A 5 -7.26 -32.66 6.96
CA LYS A 5 -8.09 -31.83 6.09
C LYS A 5 -7.75 -30.37 6.39
N ARG A 6 -7.14 -29.68 5.43
CA ARG A 6 -6.95 -28.21 5.54
C ARG A 6 -8.34 -27.58 5.64
N ALA A 7 -8.49 -26.58 6.50
CA ALA A 7 -9.72 -25.82 6.59
C ALA A 7 -9.95 -25.11 5.24
N ALA A 8 -11.18 -25.11 4.74
CA ALA A 8 -11.53 -24.40 3.53
C ALA A 8 -11.21 -22.91 3.67
N ASN A 9 -10.83 -22.25 2.56
CA ASN A 9 -10.69 -20.81 2.53
C ASN A 9 -12.03 -20.15 2.88
N ARG A 10 -12.01 -19.14 3.75
CA ARG A 10 -13.22 -18.48 4.26
C ARG A 10 -13.73 -17.37 3.35
N TYR A 11 -12.86 -16.79 2.54
CA TYR A 11 -13.10 -15.55 1.82
C TYR A 11 -13.14 -15.75 0.30
N TYR A 12 -12.48 -16.80 -0.21
CA TYR A 12 -12.42 -17.10 -1.64
C TYR A 12 -12.69 -18.57 -1.91
N ARG A 13 -13.51 -18.86 -2.94
CA ARG A 13 -13.92 -20.24 -3.31
C ARG A 13 -13.67 -20.56 -4.79
N GLY A 14 -12.81 -19.77 -5.44
CA GLY A 14 -12.43 -20.04 -6.83
C GLY A 14 -11.52 -21.27 -6.98
N PRO A 15 -11.24 -21.66 -8.22
CA PRO A 15 -10.36 -22.78 -8.51
C PRO A 15 -8.91 -22.49 -8.08
N PRO A 16 -8.09 -23.52 -7.87
CA PRO A 16 -6.64 -23.36 -7.74
C PRO A 16 -6.03 -22.66 -8.97
N SER A 17 -4.99 -21.86 -8.73
CA SER A 17 -4.22 -21.16 -9.77
C SER A 17 -2.73 -21.30 -9.49
N ASP A 18 -1.88 -20.61 -10.25
CA ASP A 18 -0.43 -20.55 -10.05
C ASP A 18 -0.02 -19.84 -8.74
N HIS A 19 -0.94 -19.14 -8.09
CA HIS A 19 -0.74 -18.44 -6.81
C HIS A 19 -1.84 -18.72 -5.77
N PHE A 20 -2.72 -19.69 -5.98
CA PHE A 20 -3.73 -20.15 -5.03
C PHE A 20 -3.80 -21.69 -4.99
N ASP A 21 -3.51 -22.31 -3.83
CA ASP A 21 -3.48 -23.78 -3.67
C ASP A 21 -4.85 -24.43 -3.38
N GLY A 22 -5.95 -23.67 -3.56
CA GLY A 22 -7.32 -24.08 -3.20
C GLY A 22 -7.68 -23.74 -1.74
N THR A 23 -6.72 -23.24 -0.95
CA THR A 23 -6.94 -22.81 0.45
C THR A 23 -6.25 -21.49 0.75
N LEU A 24 -5.01 -21.32 0.32
CA LEU A 24 -4.17 -20.17 0.63
C LEU A 24 -3.57 -19.58 -0.64
N PHE A 25 -3.47 -18.27 -0.67
CA PHE A 25 -2.69 -17.54 -1.66
C PHE A 25 -1.19 -17.56 -1.32
N PHE A 26 -0.33 -17.47 -2.35
CA PHE A 26 1.13 -17.45 -2.19
C PHE A 26 1.80 -16.71 -3.36
N ASN A 27 2.99 -16.19 -3.15
CA ASN A 27 3.84 -15.71 -4.25
C ASN A 27 4.60 -16.91 -4.81
N PRO A 28 4.49 -17.24 -6.11
CA PRO A 28 5.15 -18.41 -6.73
C PRO A 28 6.66 -18.42 -6.49
N ASP A 29 7.32 -17.29 -6.68
CA ASP A 29 8.77 -17.13 -6.49
C ASP A 29 9.14 -16.50 -5.14
N GLY A 30 8.16 -16.35 -4.22
CA GLY A 30 8.33 -15.70 -2.95
C GLY A 30 8.73 -16.63 -1.81
N LYS A 31 9.46 -16.09 -0.84
CA LYS A 31 9.69 -16.80 0.43
C LYS A 31 8.36 -16.87 1.21
N PRO A 32 8.03 -18.00 1.83
CA PRO A 32 6.85 -18.09 2.68
C PRO A 32 6.99 -17.11 3.87
N PRO A 33 5.88 -16.54 4.34
CA PRO A 33 5.91 -15.66 5.50
C PRO A 33 6.52 -16.33 6.73
N ALA A 34 7.26 -15.58 7.54
CA ALA A 34 7.93 -16.04 8.74
C ALA A 34 7.00 -16.85 9.67
N ARG A 35 7.54 -17.83 10.38
CA ARG A 35 6.79 -18.72 11.29
C ARG A 35 6.49 -18.03 12.62
N PHE A 36 5.57 -18.58 13.38
CA PHE A 36 5.24 -18.05 14.72
C PHE A 36 6.46 -18.01 15.66
N ALA A 37 7.37 -18.98 15.55
CA ALA A 37 8.62 -18.97 16.32
C ALA A 37 9.53 -17.78 15.96
N ASP A 38 9.56 -17.39 14.68
CA ASP A 38 10.31 -16.23 14.22
C ASP A 38 9.70 -14.93 14.76
N LEU A 39 8.36 -14.86 14.79
CA LEU A 39 7.64 -13.74 15.42
C LEU A 39 7.99 -13.61 16.91
N LEU A 40 7.99 -14.72 17.66
CA LEU A 40 8.41 -14.71 19.07
C LEU A 40 9.87 -14.29 19.23
N LYS A 41 10.76 -14.82 18.40
CA LYS A 41 12.17 -14.43 18.39
C LYS A 41 12.32 -12.91 18.16
N TRP A 42 11.59 -12.35 17.22
CA TRP A 42 11.58 -10.91 16.97
C TRP A 42 11.04 -10.11 18.17
N GLN A 43 9.90 -10.53 18.75
CA GLN A 43 9.26 -9.84 19.87
C GLN A 43 10.11 -9.87 21.15
N LEU A 44 10.89 -10.94 21.36
CA LEU A 44 11.71 -11.14 22.57
C LEU A 44 13.17 -10.72 22.41
N GLY A 45 13.67 -10.57 21.19
CA GLY A 45 15.11 -10.55 20.92
C GLY A 45 15.66 -9.31 20.22
N GLY A 46 14.94 -8.21 20.12
CA GLY A 46 15.42 -7.06 19.34
C GLY A 46 15.37 -5.72 20.08
N GLU A 47 16.38 -4.88 19.86
CA GLU A 47 16.29 -3.46 20.18
C GLU A 47 15.29 -2.81 19.24
N ARG A 48 14.16 -2.37 19.78
CA ARG A 48 13.16 -1.61 19.08
C ARG A 48 13.33 -0.13 19.41
N ALA A 49 13.50 0.70 18.37
CA ALA A 49 13.53 2.14 18.55
C ALA A 49 12.26 2.62 19.27
N LYS A 50 12.40 3.55 20.19
CA LYS A 50 11.24 4.17 20.85
C LYS A 50 10.77 5.34 20.02
N TRP A 51 9.59 5.22 19.44
CA TRP A 51 8.96 6.36 18.80
C TRP A 51 8.39 7.34 19.84
N PRO A 52 8.38 8.64 19.54
CA PRO A 52 7.69 9.61 20.39
C PRO A 52 6.19 9.31 20.41
N PRO A 53 5.48 9.61 21.52
CA PRO A 53 4.04 9.41 21.63
C PRO A 53 3.24 10.26 20.64
N ALA A 54 3.82 11.36 20.16
CA ALA A 54 3.30 12.21 19.12
C ALA A 54 4.45 12.73 18.25
N ASN A 55 4.23 12.71 16.94
CA ASN A 55 5.14 13.28 15.93
C ASN A 55 4.31 14.09 14.91
N PRO A 56 3.84 15.28 15.28
CA PRO A 56 2.99 16.07 14.41
C PRO A 56 3.68 16.40 13.09
N SER A 57 2.91 16.43 12.02
CA SER A 57 3.41 16.91 10.73
C SER A 57 3.71 18.39 10.80
N PRO A 58 4.73 18.89 10.08
CA PRO A 58 4.97 20.32 9.91
C PRO A 58 3.91 20.99 9.02
N PHE A 59 3.12 20.21 8.30
CA PHE A 59 2.05 20.70 7.43
C PHE A 59 0.71 20.69 8.15
N HIS A 60 -0.13 21.70 7.86
CA HIS A 60 -1.52 21.70 8.28
C HIS A 60 -2.32 20.63 7.52
N GLN A 61 -3.47 20.26 8.08
CA GLN A 61 -4.39 19.38 7.35
C GLN A 61 -4.79 20.04 6.03
N ALA A 62 -4.57 19.35 4.92
CA ALA A 62 -4.93 19.82 3.60
C ALA A 62 -6.45 19.92 3.44
N LYS A 63 -6.88 20.86 2.63
CA LYS A 63 -8.25 20.99 2.12
C LYS A 63 -8.16 20.82 0.60
N PRO A 64 -8.26 19.58 0.10
CA PRO A 64 -8.12 19.31 -1.32
C PRO A 64 -9.18 20.05 -2.14
N ASP A 65 -8.83 20.42 -3.36
CA ASP A 65 -9.79 20.87 -4.36
C ASP A 65 -10.81 19.76 -4.65
N GLU A 66 -12.00 20.13 -5.07
CA GLU A 66 -13.03 19.13 -5.39
C GLU A 66 -12.60 18.19 -6.50
N ARG A 67 -11.89 18.71 -7.52
CA ARG A 67 -11.33 17.97 -8.66
C ARG A 67 -10.04 18.61 -9.16
N VAL A 68 -9.14 17.77 -9.68
CA VAL A 68 -7.97 18.18 -10.44
C VAL A 68 -8.11 17.59 -11.85
N GLY A 69 -8.09 18.43 -12.85
CA GLY A 69 -8.35 18.07 -14.25
C GLY A 69 -7.14 18.23 -15.17
N GLY A 70 -7.40 18.05 -16.46
CA GLY A 70 -6.35 18.17 -17.50
C GLY A 70 -5.23 17.15 -17.31
N PHE A 71 -3.99 17.60 -17.50
CA PHE A 71 -2.79 16.79 -17.34
C PHE A 71 -2.17 16.88 -15.94
N ASP A 72 -2.82 17.56 -15.00
CA ASP A 72 -2.32 17.73 -13.65
C ASP A 72 -2.46 16.41 -12.87
N LEU A 73 -1.45 16.18 -12.04
CA LEU A 73 -1.42 15.06 -11.09
C LEU A 73 -1.04 15.61 -9.72
N ARG A 74 -1.99 15.60 -8.79
CA ARG A 74 -1.79 16.03 -7.42
C ARG A 74 -1.86 14.86 -6.47
N LEU A 75 -0.89 14.79 -5.58
CA LEU A 75 -0.79 13.80 -4.52
C LEU A 75 -0.87 14.49 -3.16
N THR A 76 -1.74 14.04 -2.26
CA THR A 76 -1.82 14.52 -0.88
C THR A 76 -1.62 13.36 0.08
N MET A 77 -0.63 13.47 0.97
CA MET A 77 -0.37 12.45 1.98
C MET A 77 -1.38 12.57 3.14
N VAL A 78 -2.17 11.52 3.33
CA VAL A 78 -3.06 11.38 4.49
C VAL A 78 -2.31 10.78 5.68
N GLY A 79 -1.48 9.78 5.42
CA GLY A 79 -0.63 9.12 6.41
C GLY A 79 -0.60 7.61 6.23
N HIS A 80 0.51 6.97 6.58
CA HIS A 80 0.81 5.56 6.33
C HIS A 80 0.80 5.27 4.83
N SER A 81 -0.08 4.38 4.34
CA SER A 81 -0.28 4.09 2.91
C SER A 81 -1.53 4.77 2.34
N SER A 82 -2.16 5.67 3.10
CA SER A 82 -3.32 6.43 2.66
C SER A 82 -2.87 7.71 1.96
N LEU A 83 -3.14 7.80 0.67
CA LEU A 83 -2.87 8.97 -0.17
C LEU A 83 -4.11 9.30 -0.99
N LEU A 84 -4.37 10.59 -1.16
CA LEU A 84 -5.35 11.07 -2.13
C LEU A 84 -4.60 11.43 -3.42
N ILE A 85 -4.95 10.77 -4.51
CA ILE A 85 -4.47 11.01 -5.86
C ILE A 85 -5.58 11.70 -6.63
N GLN A 86 -5.29 12.89 -7.17
CA GLN A 86 -6.23 13.66 -7.98
C GLN A 86 -5.65 13.86 -9.38
N THR A 87 -6.29 13.36 -10.41
CA THR A 87 -5.84 13.46 -11.81
C THR A 87 -6.97 13.16 -12.78
N ALA A 88 -6.95 13.76 -13.95
CA ALA A 88 -7.95 13.55 -15.03
C ALA A 88 -9.41 13.65 -14.52
N GLY A 89 -9.67 14.49 -13.52
CA GLY A 89 -10.98 14.65 -12.90
C GLY A 89 -11.41 13.50 -11.97
N LEU A 90 -10.51 12.57 -11.63
CA LEU A 90 -10.73 11.47 -10.68
C LEU A 90 -10.10 11.78 -9.33
N ASN A 91 -10.78 11.39 -8.26
CA ASN A 91 -10.27 11.34 -6.90
C ASN A 91 -10.11 9.88 -6.47
N ILE A 92 -8.87 9.44 -6.29
CA ILE A 92 -8.51 8.06 -5.98
C ILE A 92 -7.87 8.02 -4.59
N LEU A 93 -8.33 7.14 -3.73
CA LEU A 93 -7.81 6.97 -2.38
C LEU A 93 -7.15 5.60 -2.25
N THR A 94 -5.93 5.54 -1.74
CA THR A 94 -5.21 4.29 -1.49
C THR A 94 -5.29 3.90 -0.02
N ASP A 95 -5.44 2.62 0.27
CA ASP A 95 -5.41 1.97 1.60
C ASP A 95 -5.89 2.88 2.74
N PRO A 96 -7.18 3.26 2.78
CA PRO A 96 -7.68 4.31 3.66
C PRO A 96 -7.63 3.91 5.13
N VAL A 97 -6.88 4.68 5.95
CA VAL A 97 -6.77 4.52 7.39
C VAL A 97 -6.84 5.87 8.10
N TRP A 98 -7.90 6.11 8.87
CA TRP A 98 -8.09 7.28 9.76
C TRP A 98 -8.11 6.90 11.23
N SER A 99 -8.15 5.60 11.56
CA SER A 99 -8.19 5.10 12.92
C SER A 99 -6.99 5.54 13.77
N GLN A 100 -7.20 5.57 15.06
CA GLN A 100 -6.14 5.84 16.04
C GLN A 100 -5.20 4.64 16.22
N ARG A 101 -5.61 3.44 15.76
CA ARG A 101 -4.79 2.22 15.85
C ARG A 101 -4.97 1.34 14.62
N VAL A 102 -3.89 0.73 14.18
CA VAL A 102 -3.91 -0.38 13.20
C VAL A 102 -3.93 -1.70 13.95
N SER A 103 -5.13 -2.10 14.37
CA SER A 103 -5.35 -3.35 15.11
C SER A 103 -6.81 -3.77 15.02
N PRO A 104 -7.12 -5.08 15.05
CA PRO A 104 -8.48 -5.56 15.25
C PRO A 104 -9.10 -5.14 16.58
N LEU A 105 -8.25 -4.79 17.57
CA LEU A 105 -8.65 -4.35 18.90
C LEU A 105 -8.48 -2.83 19.03
N SER A 106 -9.55 -2.12 19.36
CA SER A 106 -9.54 -0.65 19.49
C SER A 106 -8.63 -0.12 20.62
N PHE A 107 -8.34 -0.95 21.61
CA PHE A 107 -7.53 -0.58 22.80
C PHE A 107 -6.07 -1.05 22.73
N ALA A 108 -5.72 -1.95 21.82
CA ALA A 108 -4.38 -2.53 21.70
C ALA A 108 -3.80 -2.40 20.30
N GLY A 109 -2.48 -2.51 20.17
CA GLY A 109 -1.75 -2.41 18.91
C GLY A 109 -1.17 -1.02 18.62
N PRO A 110 -0.43 -0.86 17.51
CA PRO A 110 0.27 0.38 17.18
C PRO A 110 -0.67 1.57 17.11
N LYS A 111 -0.29 2.66 17.80
CA LYS A 111 -1.06 3.91 17.84
C LYS A 111 -0.50 4.90 16.84
N ARG A 112 -1.39 5.65 16.21
CA ARG A 112 -1.05 6.77 15.32
C ARG A 112 -0.33 7.87 16.12
N VAL A 113 0.79 8.35 15.59
CA VAL A 113 1.61 9.41 16.25
C VAL A 113 1.41 10.79 15.63
N ASN A 114 0.66 10.92 14.53
CA ASN A 114 0.33 12.17 13.86
C ASN A 114 -1.15 12.22 13.46
N ALA A 115 -1.70 13.39 13.29
CA ALA A 115 -3.04 13.53 12.75
C ALA A 115 -3.06 13.13 11.26
N PRO A 116 -4.19 12.62 10.73
CA PRO A 116 -4.36 12.45 9.28
C PRO A 116 -4.16 13.78 8.55
N GLY A 117 -3.44 13.74 7.43
CA GLY A 117 -3.12 14.92 6.64
C GLY A 117 -4.32 15.57 5.95
N ILE A 118 -5.43 14.85 5.83
CA ILE A 118 -6.74 15.34 5.42
C ILE A 118 -7.73 14.91 6.49
N ALA A 119 -8.50 15.81 7.06
CA ALA A 119 -9.62 15.45 7.93
C ALA A 119 -10.65 14.66 7.10
N PHE A 120 -11.22 13.58 7.67
CA PHE A 120 -12.20 12.77 6.95
C PHE A 120 -13.38 13.60 6.40
N SER A 121 -13.77 14.67 7.14
CA SER A 121 -14.82 15.61 6.72
C SER A 121 -14.40 16.52 5.55
N HIS A 122 -13.13 16.64 5.26
CA HIS A 122 -12.59 17.49 4.18
C HIS A 122 -12.23 16.68 2.92
N LEU A 123 -12.47 15.37 2.91
CA LEU A 123 -12.30 14.57 1.68
C LEU A 123 -13.24 15.10 0.58
N PRO A 124 -12.74 15.31 -0.64
CA PRO A 124 -13.59 15.58 -1.80
C PRO A 124 -14.42 14.34 -2.14
N PRO A 125 -15.41 14.42 -3.06
CA PRO A 125 -16.08 13.23 -3.57
C PRO A 125 -15.07 12.20 -4.08
N ILE A 126 -15.04 11.00 -3.50
CA ILE A 126 -14.12 9.92 -3.88
C ILE A 126 -14.79 9.03 -4.93
N ASP A 127 -14.12 8.84 -6.06
CA ASP A 127 -14.60 7.99 -7.16
C ASP A 127 -14.12 6.55 -6.98
N LEU A 128 -12.88 6.38 -6.56
CA LEU A 128 -12.20 5.09 -6.50
C LEU A 128 -11.42 4.93 -5.20
N VAL A 129 -11.50 3.74 -4.63
CA VAL A 129 -10.65 3.31 -3.52
C VAL A 129 -9.88 2.08 -3.96
N LEU A 130 -8.56 2.11 -3.83
CA LEU A 130 -7.69 0.97 -4.05
C LEU A 130 -7.29 0.39 -2.70
N VAL A 131 -7.65 -0.86 -2.45
CA VAL A 131 -7.32 -1.59 -1.22
C VAL A 131 -6.36 -2.71 -1.56
N SER A 132 -5.08 -2.54 -1.23
CA SER A 132 -4.01 -3.49 -1.58
C SER A 132 -4.11 -4.81 -0.83
N HIS A 133 -4.61 -4.77 0.40
CA HIS A 133 -4.82 -5.92 1.27
C HIS A 133 -5.82 -5.55 2.39
N ASN A 134 -6.14 -6.47 3.29
CA ASN A 134 -7.29 -6.39 4.20
C ASN A 134 -7.19 -5.41 5.39
N HIS A 135 -6.54 -4.26 5.21
CA HIS A 135 -6.54 -3.15 6.17
C HIS A 135 -7.34 -1.96 5.60
N TYR A 136 -8.58 -1.72 6.05
CA TYR A 136 -9.45 -0.66 5.53
C TYR A 136 -10.35 -0.05 6.61
N GLU A 137 -10.90 1.15 6.34
CA GLU A 137 -11.84 1.87 7.20
C GLU A 137 -13.18 2.17 6.53
N ARG A 138 -14.17 2.57 7.36
CA ARG A 138 -15.56 2.80 6.95
C ARG A 138 -15.70 4.08 6.12
N LEU A 139 -15.63 3.99 4.79
CA LEU A 139 -15.82 5.12 3.88
C LEU A 139 -17.29 5.36 3.47
N LYS A 140 -18.17 4.39 3.68
CA LYS A 140 -19.55 4.39 3.16
C LYS A 140 -20.42 5.57 3.61
N ALA A 141 -20.19 6.12 4.78
CA ALA A 141 -21.11 7.09 5.36
C ALA A 141 -21.21 8.43 4.59
N ARG A 142 -20.27 8.75 3.71
CA ARG A 142 -20.18 10.05 3.03
C ARG A 142 -19.95 9.94 1.52
N HIS A 143 -19.36 8.86 1.06
CA HIS A 143 -18.97 8.62 -0.31
C HIS A 143 -19.51 7.25 -0.75
N ASP A 144 -19.83 7.07 -2.00
CA ASP A 144 -20.19 5.76 -2.61
C ASP A 144 -19.13 5.39 -3.68
N PRO A 145 -17.84 5.28 -3.30
CA PRO A 145 -16.80 4.99 -4.25
C PRO A 145 -16.88 3.55 -4.76
N LEU A 146 -16.36 3.32 -5.95
CA LEU A 146 -16.00 1.97 -6.36
C LEU A 146 -14.75 1.54 -5.56
N VAL A 147 -14.82 0.41 -4.87
CA VAL A 147 -13.67 -0.17 -4.17
C VAL A 147 -13.12 -1.33 -4.98
N ILE A 148 -11.90 -1.19 -5.46
CA ILE A 148 -11.17 -2.25 -6.17
C ILE A 148 -10.21 -2.89 -5.18
N THR A 149 -10.25 -4.23 -5.10
CA THR A 149 -9.45 -5.00 -4.15
C THR A 149 -9.06 -6.36 -4.73
N PRO A 150 -7.99 -7.01 -4.26
CA PRO A 150 -7.65 -8.38 -4.64
C PRO A 150 -8.67 -9.40 -4.10
N LEU A 151 -8.72 -10.57 -4.73
CA LEU A 151 -9.63 -11.67 -4.42
C LEU A 151 -9.73 -11.99 -2.92
N GLY A 152 -10.95 -12.18 -2.44
CA GLY A 152 -11.29 -12.54 -1.05
C GLY A 152 -11.32 -11.36 -0.07
N ASN A 153 -10.83 -10.17 -0.44
CA ASN A 153 -10.96 -8.99 0.42
C ASN A 153 -12.38 -8.40 0.38
N ASP A 154 -13.08 -8.56 -0.72
CA ASP A 154 -14.49 -8.19 -0.88
C ASP A 154 -15.38 -8.81 0.21
N ALA A 155 -15.26 -10.11 0.45
CA ALA A 155 -16.00 -10.81 1.51
C ALA A 155 -15.68 -10.23 2.91
N ILE A 156 -14.44 -9.83 3.15
CA ILE A 156 -14.01 -9.22 4.41
C ILE A 156 -14.58 -7.80 4.55
N ILE A 157 -14.55 -7.02 3.46
CA ILE A 157 -15.04 -5.63 3.44
C ILE A 157 -16.55 -5.61 3.60
N ASP A 158 -17.28 -6.43 2.84
CA ASP A 158 -18.75 -6.50 2.91
C ASP A 158 -19.24 -6.91 4.29
N ALA A 159 -18.57 -7.88 4.94
CA ALA A 159 -18.88 -8.27 6.32
C ALA A 159 -18.71 -7.12 7.34
N ALA A 160 -17.78 -6.19 7.10
CA ALA A 160 -17.53 -5.07 8.00
C ALA A 160 -18.36 -3.82 7.65
N VAL A 161 -18.62 -3.59 6.37
CA VAL A 161 -19.37 -2.45 5.86
C VAL A 161 -20.30 -2.91 4.72
N PRO A 162 -21.45 -3.52 5.04
CA PRO A 162 -22.35 -4.08 4.03
C PRO A 162 -22.84 -3.07 3.00
N GLY A 163 -22.90 -3.52 1.74
CA GLY A 163 -23.46 -2.77 0.62
C GLY A 163 -22.56 -1.67 0.08
N MET A 164 -21.24 -1.77 0.23
CA MET A 164 -20.29 -0.99 -0.57
C MET A 164 -20.22 -1.51 -2.01
N ARG A 165 -19.88 -0.64 -2.96
CA ARG A 165 -19.62 -1.03 -4.35
C ARG A 165 -18.23 -1.67 -4.44
N LEU A 166 -18.19 -3.00 -4.27
CA LEU A 166 -16.95 -3.79 -4.25
C LEU A 166 -16.70 -4.47 -5.59
N SER A 167 -15.45 -4.51 -6.02
CA SER A 167 -14.97 -5.24 -7.19
C SER A 167 -13.67 -5.95 -6.85
N ALA A 168 -13.73 -7.29 -6.71
CA ALA A 168 -12.57 -8.11 -6.36
C ALA A 168 -11.96 -8.74 -7.62
N HIS A 169 -10.65 -8.67 -7.74
CA HIS A 169 -9.91 -9.04 -8.94
C HIS A 169 -8.67 -9.85 -8.65
N ASP A 170 -8.25 -10.62 -9.65
CA ASP A 170 -7.03 -11.39 -9.61
C ASP A 170 -5.83 -10.60 -10.16
N TRP A 171 -4.63 -11.09 -9.92
CA TRP A 171 -3.43 -10.56 -10.58
C TRP A 171 -3.55 -10.67 -12.09
N GLY A 172 -3.21 -9.60 -12.77
CA GLY A 172 -3.29 -9.49 -14.22
C GLY A 172 -4.62 -8.96 -14.74
N ASP A 173 -5.64 -8.84 -13.90
CA ASP A 173 -6.91 -8.27 -14.32
C ASP A 173 -6.78 -6.78 -14.62
N ARG A 174 -7.54 -6.33 -15.64
CA ARG A 174 -7.70 -4.93 -16.04
C ARG A 174 -9.16 -4.53 -15.96
N LEU A 175 -9.44 -3.44 -15.29
CA LEU A 175 -10.78 -2.84 -15.18
C LEU A 175 -10.81 -1.53 -15.95
N ASP A 176 -11.76 -1.42 -16.87
CA ASP A 176 -12.05 -0.17 -17.53
C ASP A 176 -12.96 0.69 -16.65
N LEU A 177 -12.55 1.92 -16.37
CA LEU A 177 -13.32 2.89 -15.58
C LEU A 177 -14.10 3.86 -16.47
N GLY A 178 -13.99 3.74 -17.79
CA GLY A 178 -14.47 4.73 -18.76
C GLY A 178 -13.58 5.97 -18.83
N LYS A 179 -13.86 6.88 -19.76
CA LYS A 179 -13.10 8.13 -19.96
C LYS A 179 -11.59 7.89 -20.16
N ASP A 180 -11.24 6.82 -20.85
CA ASP A 180 -9.86 6.39 -21.10
C ASP A 180 -9.03 6.14 -19.84
N ALA A 181 -9.70 5.81 -18.72
CA ALA A 181 -9.05 5.42 -17.48
C ALA A 181 -9.24 3.92 -17.20
N ALA A 182 -8.22 3.28 -16.65
CA ALA A 182 -8.25 1.87 -16.27
C ALA A 182 -7.42 1.62 -15.00
N VAL A 183 -7.73 0.51 -14.33
CA VAL A 183 -6.95 -0.02 -13.22
C VAL A 183 -6.50 -1.42 -13.56
N HIS A 184 -5.21 -1.71 -13.36
CA HIS A 184 -4.65 -3.05 -13.44
C HIS A 184 -4.30 -3.52 -12.04
N VAL A 185 -4.57 -4.80 -11.76
CA VAL A 185 -4.25 -5.46 -10.49
C VAL A 185 -2.98 -6.28 -10.68
N GLU A 186 -1.92 -5.93 -9.95
CA GLU A 186 -0.57 -6.42 -10.25
C GLU A 186 0.05 -7.19 -9.08
N PRO A 187 0.84 -8.25 -9.36
CA PRO A 187 1.48 -9.04 -8.33
C PRO A 187 2.52 -8.23 -7.55
N VAL A 188 2.52 -8.41 -6.24
CA VAL A 188 3.53 -7.87 -5.32
C VAL A 188 3.93 -8.94 -4.30
N HIS A 189 5.08 -8.78 -3.64
CA HIS A 189 5.59 -9.76 -2.68
C HIS A 189 5.19 -9.41 -1.25
N HIS A 190 4.02 -9.89 -0.86
CA HIS A 190 3.47 -9.64 0.47
C HIS A 190 2.62 -10.83 0.96
N TRP A 191 1.78 -10.62 1.93
CA TRP A 191 0.76 -11.54 2.40
C TRP A 191 -0.36 -10.81 3.15
N SER A 192 -1.50 -11.43 3.32
CA SER A 192 -2.67 -10.87 4.00
C SER A 192 -2.99 -11.59 5.30
N ALA A 193 -3.45 -10.85 6.33
CA ALA A 193 -4.10 -11.37 7.53
C ALA A 193 -4.83 -10.27 8.28
N ARG A 194 -5.97 -10.59 8.89
CA ARG A 194 -6.61 -9.75 9.93
C ARG A 194 -6.49 -10.36 11.32
N GLY A 195 -6.25 -11.65 11.38
CA GLY A 195 -6.15 -12.38 12.63
C GLY A 195 -5.17 -13.54 12.53
N THR A 196 -5.17 -14.39 13.56
CA THR A 196 -4.25 -15.53 13.65
C THR A 196 -4.66 -16.73 12.79
N ARG A 197 -5.90 -16.73 12.24
CA ARG A 197 -6.49 -17.91 11.59
C ARG A 197 -6.86 -17.69 10.11
N ASP A 198 -6.56 -16.52 9.55
CA ASP A 198 -6.94 -16.12 8.18
C ASP A 198 -5.76 -15.70 7.31
N ARG A 199 -4.54 -16.01 7.76
CA ARG A 199 -3.30 -15.67 7.05
C ARG A 199 -3.30 -16.27 5.65
N ARG A 200 -3.11 -15.40 4.64
CA ARG A 200 -3.10 -15.74 3.20
C ARG A 200 -4.44 -16.30 2.67
N MET A 201 -5.55 -16.02 3.35
CA MET A 201 -6.89 -16.41 2.87
C MET A 201 -7.51 -15.38 1.91
N ALA A 202 -6.97 -14.17 1.84
CA ALA A 202 -7.27 -13.18 0.82
C ALA A 202 -5.99 -12.87 0.04
N LEU A 203 -6.11 -12.48 -1.21
CA LEU A 203 -5.00 -12.06 -2.06
C LEU A 203 -4.53 -10.65 -1.66
N TRP A 204 -3.34 -10.26 -2.09
CA TRP A 204 -2.75 -8.91 -1.99
C TRP A 204 -2.29 -8.48 -3.36
N ALA A 205 -2.24 -7.17 -3.63
CA ALA A 205 -1.83 -6.64 -4.92
C ALA A 205 -1.29 -5.22 -4.83
N GLY A 206 -0.50 -4.83 -5.83
CA GLY A 206 -0.32 -3.46 -6.26
C GLY A 206 -1.34 -3.09 -7.34
N PHE A 207 -1.38 -1.82 -7.70
CA PHE A 207 -2.28 -1.32 -8.73
C PHE A 207 -1.55 -0.39 -9.69
N VAL A 208 -1.86 -0.51 -10.98
CA VAL A 208 -1.50 0.49 -11.97
C VAL A 208 -2.77 1.22 -12.40
N VAL A 209 -2.79 2.52 -12.19
CA VAL A 209 -3.86 3.41 -12.67
C VAL A 209 -3.38 4.07 -13.95
N GLU A 210 -4.08 3.81 -15.04
CA GLU A 210 -3.89 4.48 -16.32
C GLU A 210 -4.94 5.56 -16.48
N THR A 211 -4.53 6.75 -16.87
CA THR A 211 -5.37 7.88 -17.26
C THR A 211 -4.77 8.58 -18.48
N PRO A 212 -5.51 9.41 -19.20
CA PRO A 212 -4.93 10.19 -20.31
C PRO A 212 -3.73 11.06 -19.90
N SER A 213 -3.65 11.43 -18.62
CA SER A 213 -2.62 12.33 -18.09
C SER A 213 -1.45 11.62 -17.43
N ALA A 214 -1.61 10.38 -16.99
CA ALA A 214 -0.57 9.70 -16.23
C ALA A 214 -0.80 8.18 -16.13
N LYS A 215 0.31 7.43 -16.07
CA LYS A 215 0.35 6.10 -15.46
C LYS A 215 0.92 6.21 -14.06
N ILE A 216 0.21 5.65 -13.07
CA ILE A 216 0.55 5.71 -11.66
C ILE A 216 0.64 4.28 -11.14
N TYR A 217 1.77 3.91 -10.54
CA TYR A 217 1.95 2.62 -9.89
C TYR A 217 1.86 2.78 -8.37
N PHE A 218 0.86 2.19 -7.75
CA PHE A 218 0.75 2.03 -6.31
C PHE A 218 1.13 0.59 -5.95
N ALA A 219 2.30 0.40 -5.37
CA ALA A 219 2.81 -0.94 -5.06
C ALA A 219 2.10 -1.60 -3.86
N GLY A 220 1.40 -0.81 -3.02
CA GLY A 220 0.96 -1.32 -1.72
C GLY A 220 2.15 -1.72 -0.86
N ASP A 221 1.99 -2.77 -0.05
CA ASP A 221 3.08 -3.35 0.72
C ASP A 221 3.79 -4.43 -0.10
N THR A 222 5.12 -4.38 -0.19
CA THR A 222 5.90 -5.34 -0.98
C THR A 222 7.33 -5.50 -0.48
N GLY A 223 7.86 -6.73 -0.56
CA GLY A 223 9.28 -6.99 -0.54
C GLY A 223 9.95 -6.66 -1.88
N PHE A 224 11.28 -6.85 -1.94
CA PHE A 224 12.10 -6.58 -3.11
C PHE A 224 12.90 -7.84 -3.51
N PRO A 225 12.29 -8.82 -4.20
CA PRO A 225 12.99 -10.03 -4.64
C PRO A 225 13.95 -9.70 -5.79
N GLY A 226 15.08 -9.06 -5.49
CA GLY A 226 16.03 -8.59 -6.49
C GLY A 226 15.44 -7.62 -7.53
N GLY A 227 14.28 -7.01 -7.25
CA GLY A 227 13.59 -6.06 -8.11
C GLY A 227 12.91 -6.69 -9.34
N ALA A 228 12.64 -7.99 -9.33
CA ALA A 228 11.97 -8.68 -10.44
C ALA A 228 10.55 -8.15 -10.68
N ASN A 229 9.80 -7.92 -9.60
CA ASN A 229 8.46 -7.32 -9.65
C ASN A 229 8.46 -5.94 -10.35
N TYR A 230 9.46 -5.11 -10.10
CA TYR A 230 9.57 -3.78 -10.71
C TYR A 230 9.95 -3.82 -12.19
N ARG A 231 10.85 -4.75 -12.59
CA ARG A 231 11.15 -4.99 -14.01
C ARG A 231 9.92 -5.47 -14.78
N LEU A 232 9.16 -6.38 -14.20
CA LEU A 232 7.90 -6.84 -14.79
C LEU A 232 6.93 -5.67 -15.02
N MET A 233 6.85 -4.72 -14.07
CA MET A 233 6.02 -3.51 -14.24
C MET A 233 6.51 -2.64 -15.40
N ALA A 234 7.82 -2.46 -15.55
CA ALA A 234 8.39 -1.73 -16.71
C ALA A 234 8.11 -2.44 -18.04
N GLU A 235 8.29 -3.75 -18.09
CA GLU A 235 8.04 -4.56 -19.29
C GLU A 235 6.56 -4.51 -19.70
N LYS A 236 5.65 -4.62 -18.73
CA LYS A 236 4.20 -4.66 -18.98
C LYS A 236 3.61 -3.27 -19.30
N HIS A 237 4.06 -2.23 -18.61
CA HIS A 237 3.45 -0.91 -18.65
C HIS A 237 4.34 0.19 -19.28
N GLY A 238 5.60 -0.10 -19.56
CA GLY A 238 6.57 0.82 -20.21
C GLY A 238 7.22 1.82 -19.26
N GLY A 239 6.52 2.29 -18.25
CA GLY A 239 7.00 3.26 -17.27
C GLY A 239 5.86 4.06 -16.62
N PHE A 240 6.20 4.87 -15.61
CA PHE A 240 5.22 5.57 -14.79
C PHE A 240 5.61 7.05 -14.59
N ARG A 241 4.62 7.93 -14.63
CA ARG A 241 4.81 9.31 -14.17
C ARG A 241 5.06 9.34 -12.66
N LEU A 242 4.36 8.49 -11.89
CA LEU A 242 4.49 8.39 -10.45
C LEU A 242 4.46 6.92 -10.00
N ALA A 243 5.40 6.53 -9.14
CA ALA A 243 5.33 5.31 -8.34
C ALA A 243 5.13 5.66 -6.85
N ILE A 244 4.19 4.99 -6.17
CA ILE A 244 3.97 5.11 -4.74
C ILE A 244 4.50 3.83 -4.11
N LEU A 245 5.61 3.93 -3.36
CA LEU A 245 6.41 2.81 -2.92
C LEU A 245 6.57 2.81 -1.40
N PRO A 246 6.46 1.64 -0.72
CA PRO A 246 6.69 1.56 0.72
C PRO A 246 8.18 1.79 1.02
N ILE A 247 8.46 2.60 2.06
CA ILE A 247 9.81 2.90 2.53
C ILE A 247 10.00 2.64 4.02
N GLY A 248 8.99 2.11 4.71
CA GLY A 248 9.01 1.81 6.15
C GLY A 248 8.65 0.36 6.45
N ALA A 249 8.67 0.02 7.73
CA ALA A 249 8.39 -1.32 8.26
C ALA A 249 9.37 -2.41 7.75
N TYR A 250 10.67 -2.09 7.65
CA TYR A 250 11.68 -2.99 7.08
C TYR A 250 12.62 -3.64 8.11
N GLU A 251 12.63 -3.20 9.38
CA GLU A 251 13.49 -3.77 10.41
C GLU A 251 12.74 -4.70 11.39
N PRO A 252 13.38 -5.80 11.82
CA PRO A 252 14.69 -6.29 11.41
C PRO A 252 14.68 -6.98 10.04
N ARG A 253 15.68 -6.73 9.21
CA ARG A 253 15.76 -7.25 7.83
C ARG A 253 15.55 -8.77 7.75
N TRP A 254 16.17 -9.56 8.66
CA TRP A 254 16.05 -11.02 8.64
C TRP A 254 14.60 -11.53 8.72
N PHE A 255 13.68 -10.72 9.25
CA PHE A 255 12.27 -11.04 9.40
C PHE A 255 11.40 -10.35 8.35
N MET A 256 11.71 -9.08 8.01
CA MET A 256 10.86 -8.22 7.19
C MET A 256 11.19 -8.27 5.69
N GLU A 257 12.43 -8.56 5.29
CA GLU A 257 12.89 -8.55 3.89
C GLU A 257 11.97 -9.28 2.90
N PRO A 258 11.38 -10.45 3.19
CA PRO A 258 10.55 -11.15 2.21
C PRO A 258 9.27 -10.39 1.81
N GLN A 259 8.82 -9.43 2.62
CA GLN A 259 7.51 -8.79 2.50
C GLN A 259 7.52 -7.26 2.60
N HIS A 260 8.64 -6.66 3.02
CA HIS A 260 8.85 -5.23 3.10
C HIS A 260 10.25 -4.86 2.60
N GLN A 261 10.28 -4.00 1.60
CA GLN A 261 11.51 -3.41 1.11
C GLN A 261 11.99 -2.29 2.03
N ASN A 262 13.29 -1.98 1.97
CA ASN A 262 13.89 -0.83 2.63
C ASN A 262 13.98 0.39 1.66
N PRO A 263 14.38 1.58 2.12
CA PRO A 263 14.48 2.76 1.27
C PRO A 263 15.44 2.62 0.08
N GLU A 264 16.56 1.93 0.24
CA GLU A 264 17.53 1.66 -0.83
C GLU A 264 16.89 0.79 -1.92
N GLU A 265 16.17 -0.25 -1.52
CA GLU A 265 15.42 -1.13 -2.43
C GLU A 265 14.26 -0.37 -3.11
N ALA A 266 13.63 0.59 -2.42
CA ALA A 266 12.60 1.43 -3.01
C ALA A 266 13.15 2.35 -4.11
N VAL A 267 14.34 2.94 -3.94
CA VAL A 267 15.03 3.72 -4.98
C VAL A 267 15.36 2.83 -6.18
N GLN A 268 15.90 1.64 -5.96
CA GLN A 268 16.12 0.65 -7.01
C GLN A 268 14.81 0.25 -7.71
N GLY A 269 13.72 0.13 -6.96
CA GLY A 269 12.40 -0.16 -7.48
C GLY A 269 11.90 0.95 -8.42
N MET A 270 11.99 2.21 -8.00
CA MET A 270 11.66 3.37 -8.84
C MET A 270 12.41 3.34 -10.17
N MET A 271 13.73 3.09 -10.13
CA MET A 271 14.57 3.04 -11.34
C MET A 271 14.16 1.87 -12.25
N ARG A 272 13.94 0.68 -11.68
CA ARG A 272 13.64 -0.55 -12.43
C ARG A 272 12.25 -0.59 -13.03
N CYS A 273 11.28 0.12 -12.46
CA CYS A 273 9.96 0.25 -13.05
C CYS A 273 9.86 1.47 -13.99
N ASN A 274 10.97 2.17 -14.29
CA ASN A 274 11.01 3.36 -15.13
C ASN A 274 10.07 4.47 -14.65
N ALA A 275 9.97 4.69 -13.33
CA ALA A 275 9.17 5.78 -12.81
C ALA A 275 9.95 7.12 -12.89
N ALA A 276 9.32 8.15 -13.44
CA ALA A 276 9.90 9.49 -13.51
C ALA A 276 10.00 10.10 -12.09
N HIS A 277 8.96 9.88 -11.28
CA HIS A 277 8.86 10.35 -9.91
C HIS A 277 8.38 9.24 -8.98
N ALA A 278 8.70 9.34 -7.69
CA ALA A 278 8.14 8.44 -6.67
C ALA A 278 7.75 9.17 -5.38
N ALA A 279 6.78 8.58 -4.66
CA ALA A 279 6.37 9.00 -3.33
C ALA A 279 6.51 7.86 -2.33
N GLY A 280 7.12 8.10 -1.18
CA GLY A 280 7.27 7.13 -0.09
C GLY A 280 6.00 7.00 0.73
N CYS A 281 5.54 5.77 0.93
CA CYS A 281 4.42 5.43 1.81
C CYS A 281 4.85 4.44 2.89
N HIS A 282 3.90 4.00 3.73
CA HIS A 282 4.08 3.00 4.79
C HIS A 282 5.10 3.38 5.87
N TRP A 283 5.25 4.66 6.20
CA TRP A 283 6.23 5.16 7.18
C TRP A 283 5.66 6.28 8.06
N GLY A 284 6.33 6.55 9.18
CA GLY A 284 6.16 7.76 10.00
C GLY A 284 4.81 7.95 10.70
N THR A 285 3.87 6.99 10.61
CA THR A 285 2.52 7.10 11.19
C THR A 285 2.24 6.10 12.31
N PHE A 286 2.58 4.84 12.11
CA PHE A 286 2.41 3.76 13.08
C PHE A 286 3.75 3.03 13.28
N GLN A 287 4.11 2.78 14.53
CA GLN A 287 5.29 1.96 14.82
C GLN A 287 4.97 0.47 14.66
N LEU A 288 5.27 -0.10 13.51
CA LEU A 288 5.03 -1.50 13.19
C LEU A 288 6.26 -2.36 13.48
N THR A 289 7.46 -1.82 13.32
CA THR A 289 8.76 -2.50 13.29
C THR A 289 9.80 -1.79 14.15
N ASN A 290 11.08 -2.12 13.98
CA ASN A 290 12.14 -1.73 14.92
C ASN A 290 12.82 -0.39 14.59
N GLU A 291 12.75 0.09 13.33
CA GLU A 291 13.43 1.30 12.89
C GLU A 291 12.92 2.59 13.58
N PRO A 292 13.79 3.60 13.77
CA PRO A 292 13.41 4.94 14.20
C PRO A 292 12.42 5.60 13.24
N ILE A 293 11.60 6.52 13.74
CA ILE A 293 10.51 7.14 12.97
C ILE A 293 10.97 7.96 11.77
N ASP A 294 12.15 8.56 11.84
CA ASP A 294 12.76 9.42 10.82
C ASP A 294 13.73 8.67 9.90
N GLU A 295 14.12 7.47 10.29
CA GLU A 295 15.10 6.67 9.54
C GLU A 295 14.68 6.40 8.09
N PRO A 296 13.43 6.05 7.77
CA PRO A 296 13.04 5.81 6.39
C PRO A 296 13.30 7.00 5.46
N ALA A 297 12.98 8.22 5.91
CA ALA A 297 13.21 9.43 5.10
C ALA A 297 14.72 9.76 4.97
N ARG A 298 15.50 9.57 6.03
CA ARG A 298 16.96 9.77 6.02
C ARG A 298 17.63 8.77 5.08
N LYS A 299 17.30 7.49 5.21
CA LYS A 299 17.82 6.41 4.37
C LYS A 299 17.44 6.58 2.90
N LEU A 300 16.22 7.07 2.63
CA LEU A 300 15.80 7.40 1.28
C LEU A 300 16.68 8.50 0.67
N ALA A 301 16.96 9.57 1.42
CA ALA A 301 17.83 10.65 0.97
C ALA A 301 19.25 10.15 0.71
N GLU A 302 19.81 9.32 1.59
CA GLU A 302 21.14 8.70 1.44
C GLU A 302 21.18 7.80 0.18
N ALA A 303 20.13 7.01 -0.09
CA ALA A 303 20.05 6.15 -1.25
C ALA A 303 19.95 6.94 -2.56
N LEU A 304 19.20 8.04 -2.58
CA LEU A 304 19.12 8.94 -3.75
C LEU A 304 20.49 9.58 -4.04
N ASP A 305 21.18 10.06 -3.01
CA ASP A 305 22.51 10.65 -3.17
C ASP A 305 23.52 9.61 -3.70
N ALA A 306 23.47 8.36 -3.21
CA ALA A 306 24.33 7.26 -3.69
C ALA A 306 24.10 6.95 -5.16
N GLU A 307 22.86 6.98 -5.63
CA GLU A 307 22.49 6.79 -7.04
C GLU A 307 22.61 8.09 -7.89
N ARG A 308 23.06 9.20 -7.28
CA ARG A 308 23.17 10.53 -7.92
C ARG A 308 21.84 11.03 -8.52
N LEU A 309 20.73 10.69 -7.87
CA LEU A 309 19.40 11.12 -8.27
C LEU A 309 18.97 12.39 -7.51
N PRO A 310 18.32 13.36 -8.18
CA PRO A 310 17.74 14.50 -7.50
C PRO A 310 16.72 14.06 -6.44
N ARG A 311 16.79 14.63 -5.23
CA ARG A 311 15.90 14.27 -4.12
C ARG A 311 14.42 14.56 -4.40
N GLU A 312 14.15 15.50 -5.31
CA GLU A 312 12.81 15.85 -5.77
C GLU A 312 12.13 14.73 -6.56
N ARG A 313 12.91 13.79 -7.11
CA ARG A 313 12.39 12.65 -7.86
C ARG A 313 11.71 11.61 -6.98
N PHE A 314 12.14 11.47 -5.72
CA PHE A 314 11.52 10.55 -4.79
C PHE A 314 11.34 11.23 -3.42
N ARG A 315 10.11 11.53 -3.06
CA ARG A 315 9.77 12.32 -1.87
C ARG A 315 9.18 11.45 -0.77
N ALA A 316 9.69 11.58 0.45
CA ALA A 316 9.11 11.02 1.67
C ALA A 316 8.08 12.03 2.24
N LEU A 317 6.88 12.04 1.69
CA LEU A 317 5.84 13.00 2.04
C LEU A 317 5.36 12.82 3.49
N ARG A 318 5.04 13.94 4.14
CA ARG A 318 4.47 13.99 5.50
C ARG A 318 2.95 14.22 5.43
N PRO A 319 2.17 13.76 6.43
CA PRO A 319 0.73 14.01 6.46
C PRO A 319 0.39 15.50 6.29
N GLY A 320 -0.53 15.80 5.36
CA GLY A 320 -0.93 17.15 4.98
C GLY A 320 -0.10 17.80 3.88
N GLU A 321 1.03 17.19 3.52
CA GLU A 321 1.84 17.65 2.40
C GLU A 321 1.14 17.37 1.07
N VAL A 322 1.09 18.39 0.23
CA VAL A 322 0.53 18.35 -1.13
C VAL A 322 1.67 18.46 -2.13
N TRP A 323 1.66 17.60 -3.13
CA TRP A 323 2.64 17.59 -4.19
C TRP A 323 1.97 17.57 -5.57
N ASP A 324 2.16 18.64 -6.32
CA ASP A 324 1.87 18.66 -7.75
C ASP A 324 3.02 17.93 -8.47
N VAL A 325 2.75 16.71 -8.92
CA VAL A 325 3.77 15.84 -9.52
C VAL A 325 4.10 16.35 -10.90
N PRO A 326 5.38 16.65 -11.21
CA PRO A 326 5.77 17.15 -12.54
C PRO A 326 5.38 16.18 -13.65
N ALA A 327 5.28 16.66 -14.87
CA ALA A 327 5.18 15.81 -16.05
C ALA A 327 6.45 14.94 -16.19
N ALA A 328 6.31 13.76 -16.80
CA ALA A 328 7.42 12.84 -17.03
C ALA A 328 8.25 13.26 -18.23
#